data_eff8232664c8c291714065d88d2915ef
#
_entry.id   eff8232664c8c291714065d88d2915ef
#
_cell.length_a   1.000
_cell.length_b   1.000
_cell.length_c   1.000
_cell.angle_alpha   90.00
_cell.angle_beta   90.00
_cell.angle_gamma   90.00
#
_symmetry.space_group_name_H-M   'P 1'
#
loop_
_entity.id
_entity.type
_entity.pdbx_description
1 polymer ?
#
loop_
_entity_poly.entity_id
_entity_poly.type
_entity_poly.pdbx_seq_one_letter_code
_entity_poly.pdbx_strand_id
1 'polypeptide(L)'
;MAEPFSIVTGALSVAALFNNCVTSFEYIQLGRHFGGDYERCQLKLDIAKTRLSRWGQAADINNDPRFAIDEPQDKISRQVQAVLEELEQLFSTLQKASKRYAIDAVQEDLALLQIEDMRPVARNLHSRLDAIVKQRAKKTSFFKKTYWALYDAKNFEKLVTQATGFVDDLEKLFPVKDARRLVDIEIEEVKEDEPSLRALQSAAADTDSVLAEVVAQRLATSGDENYIKELRNDEQSRVRLGSEWSASALGRGIGSLAPTKNRADFVVARGSSVTHIGNSYGGRGIFDD
;
A
#
# COMPACT_ATOMS: atom_id res chain seq x y z
N MET A 1 -33.89 8.62 13.99
CA MET A 1 -32.83 7.88 13.25
C MET A 1 -32.15 8.93 12.38
N ALA A 2 -30.93 9.29 12.75
CA ALA A 2 -30.19 10.31 11.98
C ALA A 2 -29.65 9.66 10.72
N GLU A 3 -29.92 10.26 9.57
CA GLU A 3 -29.29 9.90 8.30
C GLU A 3 -27.78 10.18 8.40
N PRO A 4 -26.88 9.19 8.24
CA PRO A 4 -25.45 9.37 8.46
C PRO A 4 -24.73 10.16 7.36
N PHE A 5 -25.36 10.33 6.21
CA PHE A 5 -24.98 11.29 5.18
C PHE A 5 -26.16 12.25 4.99
N SER A 6 -26.32 13.20 5.92
CA SER A 6 -27.11 14.40 5.60
C SER A 6 -26.36 15.09 4.48
N ILE A 7 -26.95 15.09 3.29
CA ILE A 7 -26.55 16.03 2.24
C ILE A 7 -26.71 17.40 2.89
N VAL A 8 -25.58 17.99 3.25
CA VAL A 8 -25.57 19.39 3.66
C VAL A 8 -25.99 20.15 2.40
N THR A 9 -27.15 20.77 2.46
CA THR A 9 -27.72 21.58 1.38
C THR A 9 -26.99 22.92 1.25
N GLY A 10 -25.64 22.89 1.35
CA GLY A 10 -24.72 23.97 1.06
C GLY A 10 -23.62 23.40 0.18
N ALA A 11 -23.22 24.10 -0.87
CA ALA A 11 -22.09 23.72 -1.68
C ALA A 11 -20.86 23.58 -0.76
N LEU A 12 -20.17 22.43 -0.84
CA LEU A 12 -18.90 22.22 -0.12
C LEU A 12 -17.77 22.64 -1.04
N SER A 13 -16.74 23.27 -0.47
CA SER A 13 -15.53 23.54 -1.22
C SER A 13 -14.83 22.23 -1.66
N VAL A 14 -14.06 22.31 -2.73
CA VAL A 14 -13.31 21.15 -3.26
C VAL A 14 -12.42 20.54 -2.17
N ALA A 15 -11.76 21.35 -1.37
CA ALA A 15 -10.94 20.92 -0.24
C ALA A 15 -11.76 20.18 0.83
N ALA A 16 -12.98 20.63 1.13
CA ALA A 16 -13.86 19.98 2.08
C ALA A 16 -14.36 18.63 1.55
N LEU A 17 -14.78 18.55 0.29
CA LEU A 17 -15.17 17.30 -0.37
C LEU A 17 -14.02 16.29 -0.39
N PHE A 18 -12.82 16.74 -0.75
CA PHE A 18 -11.63 15.89 -0.73
C PHE A 18 -11.39 15.28 0.65
N ASN A 19 -11.35 16.11 1.70
CA ASN A 19 -11.14 15.62 3.07
C ASN A 19 -12.26 14.68 3.52
N ASN A 20 -13.51 14.92 3.08
CA ASN A 20 -14.62 14.01 3.32
C ASN A 20 -14.41 12.65 2.64
N CYS A 21 -13.98 12.63 1.37
CA CYS A 21 -13.70 11.40 0.65
C CYS A 21 -12.58 10.59 1.33
N VAL A 22 -11.45 11.21 1.66
CA VAL A 22 -10.34 10.55 2.38
C VAL A 22 -10.82 9.96 3.71
N THR A 23 -11.57 10.73 4.49
CA THR A 23 -12.09 10.28 5.79
C THR A 23 -13.14 9.17 5.65
N SER A 24 -13.90 9.12 4.55
CA SER A 24 -14.94 8.11 4.33
C SER A 24 -14.39 6.69 4.30
N PHE A 25 -13.17 6.49 3.83
CA PHE A 25 -12.50 5.18 3.88
C PHE A 25 -12.32 4.65 5.32
N GLU A 26 -12.14 5.52 6.32
CA GLU A 26 -11.92 5.12 7.72
C GLU A 26 -13.17 4.50 8.37
N TYR A 27 -14.34 4.74 7.79
CA TYR A 27 -15.61 4.23 8.32
C TYR A 27 -16.05 2.91 7.68
N ILE A 28 -15.26 2.35 6.76
CA ILE A 28 -15.54 1.08 6.10
C ILE A 28 -14.98 -0.04 6.96
N GLN A 29 -15.84 -1.02 7.27
CA GLN A 29 -15.46 -2.26 7.94
C GLN A 29 -15.72 -3.44 6.99
N LEU A 30 -14.96 -4.52 7.13
CA LEU A 30 -15.14 -5.71 6.31
C LEU A 30 -15.81 -6.82 7.13
N GLY A 31 -16.82 -7.43 6.54
CA GLY A 31 -17.55 -8.53 7.14
C GLY A 31 -16.76 -9.84 7.14
N ARG A 32 -17.21 -10.80 7.92
CA ARG A 32 -16.59 -12.13 8.10
C ARG A 32 -16.38 -12.91 6.80
N HIS A 33 -17.21 -12.67 5.77
CA HIS A 33 -17.12 -13.35 4.48
C HIS A 33 -15.81 -13.11 3.73
N PHE A 34 -15.05 -12.09 4.08
CA PHE A 34 -13.73 -11.84 3.49
C PHE A 34 -12.64 -12.80 4.02
N GLY A 35 -12.84 -13.48 5.14
CA GLY A 35 -12.03 -14.58 5.65
C GLY A 35 -10.54 -14.52 5.30
N GLY A 36 -10.07 -15.46 4.46
CA GLY A 36 -8.67 -15.54 4.03
C GLY A 36 -8.17 -14.36 3.20
N ASP A 37 -9.07 -13.60 2.55
CA ASP A 37 -8.72 -12.42 1.75
C ASP A 37 -8.78 -11.10 2.52
N TYR A 38 -9.18 -11.15 3.80
CA TYR A 38 -9.39 -9.95 4.62
C TYR A 38 -8.22 -8.99 4.60
N GLU A 39 -7.01 -9.48 4.86
CA GLU A 39 -5.80 -8.66 4.91
C GLU A 39 -5.55 -7.94 3.58
N ARG A 40 -5.66 -8.67 2.48
CA ARG A 40 -5.48 -8.12 1.13
C ARG A 40 -6.56 -7.08 0.82
N CYS A 41 -7.80 -7.34 1.16
CA CYS A 41 -8.90 -6.40 0.96
C CYS A 41 -8.73 -5.14 1.81
N GLN A 42 -8.33 -5.28 3.07
CA GLN A 42 -8.04 -4.13 3.92
C GLN A 42 -6.89 -3.29 3.36
N LEU A 43 -5.80 -3.92 2.95
CA LEU A 43 -4.67 -3.22 2.33
C LEU A 43 -5.06 -2.53 1.01
N LYS A 44 -5.95 -3.10 0.19
CA LYS A 44 -6.49 -2.41 -1.01
C LYS A 44 -7.21 -1.12 -0.64
N LEU A 45 -8.02 -1.12 0.42
CA LEU A 45 -8.68 0.11 0.91
C LEU A 45 -7.67 1.14 1.40
N ASP A 46 -6.68 0.70 2.16
CA ASP A 46 -5.62 1.56 2.69
C ASP A 46 -4.80 2.19 1.56
N ILE A 47 -4.46 1.41 0.52
CA ILE A 47 -3.74 1.89 -0.67
C ILE A 47 -4.59 2.89 -1.46
N ALA A 48 -5.87 2.62 -1.70
CA ALA A 48 -6.76 3.54 -2.40
C ALA A 48 -6.90 4.88 -1.64
N LYS A 49 -7.07 4.83 -0.32
CA LYS A 49 -7.07 6.00 0.58
C LYS A 49 -5.75 6.76 0.51
N THR A 50 -4.62 6.05 0.57
CA THR A 50 -3.27 6.64 0.53
C THR A 50 -3.01 7.32 -0.82
N ARG A 51 -3.40 6.68 -1.95
CA ARG A 51 -3.27 7.23 -3.30
C ARG A 51 -4.07 8.52 -3.46
N LEU A 52 -5.34 8.53 -3.01
CA LEU A 52 -6.17 9.75 -3.00
C LEU A 52 -5.51 10.85 -2.17
N SER A 53 -5.04 10.53 -0.97
CA SER A 53 -4.35 11.45 -0.07
C SER A 53 -3.05 11.99 -0.68
N ARG A 54 -2.28 11.16 -1.41
CA ARG A 54 -1.07 11.53 -2.14
C ARG A 54 -1.37 12.56 -3.23
N TRP A 55 -2.40 12.30 -4.04
CA TRP A 55 -2.85 13.23 -5.05
C TRP A 55 -3.22 14.59 -4.43
N GLY A 56 -4.01 14.59 -3.37
CA GLY A 56 -4.41 15.82 -2.69
C GLY A 56 -3.25 16.61 -2.10
N GLN A 57 -2.23 15.93 -1.56
CA GLN A 57 -1.00 16.56 -1.09
C GLN A 57 -0.22 17.19 -2.26
N ALA A 58 -0.05 16.45 -3.34
CA ALA A 58 0.70 16.90 -4.51
C ALA A 58 -0.01 18.03 -5.28
N ALA A 59 -1.36 18.05 -5.26
CA ALA A 59 -2.18 19.13 -5.79
C ALA A 59 -2.28 20.34 -4.85
N ASP A 60 -1.73 20.25 -3.65
CA ASP A 60 -1.85 21.26 -2.56
C ASP A 60 -3.31 21.66 -2.26
N ILE A 61 -4.22 20.66 -2.35
CA ILE A 61 -5.68 20.88 -2.35
C ILE A 61 -6.19 21.64 -1.11
N ASN A 62 -5.48 21.51 -0.01
CA ASN A 62 -5.85 22.15 1.26
C ASN A 62 -5.37 23.60 1.41
N ASN A 63 -4.47 24.06 0.55
CA ASN A 63 -3.86 25.40 0.67
C ASN A 63 -4.06 26.25 -0.59
N ASP A 64 -4.33 25.64 -1.75
CA ASP A 64 -4.59 26.37 -2.98
C ASP A 64 -5.95 27.10 -2.87
N PRO A 65 -5.96 28.44 -3.00
CA PRO A 65 -7.19 29.24 -2.89
C PRO A 65 -8.30 28.82 -3.86
N ARG A 66 -7.98 28.21 -5.00
CA ARG A 66 -8.97 27.74 -6.00
C ARG A 66 -9.88 26.67 -5.43
N PHE A 67 -9.37 25.86 -4.49
CA PHE A 67 -10.11 24.75 -3.87
C PHE A 67 -10.78 25.11 -2.55
N ALA A 68 -10.54 26.32 -2.04
CA ALA A 68 -11.10 26.77 -0.78
C ALA A 68 -12.53 27.36 -0.90
N ILE A 69 -12.94 27.70 -2.11
CA ILE A 69 -14.26 28.29 -2.40
C ILE A 69 -15.31 27.24 -2.72
N ASP A 70 -16.55 27.49 -2.29
CA ASP A 70 -17.66 26.56 -2.43
C ASP A 70 -18.13 26.42 -3.90
N GLU A 71 -17.95 27.47 -4.71
CA GLU A 71 -18.27 27.46 -6.15
C GLU A 71 -16.99 27.77 -6.97
N PRO A 72 -16.25 26.78 -7.43
CA PRO A 72 -15.03 26.99 -8.21
C PRO A 72 -15.28 27.77 -9.49
N GLN A 73 -14.45 28.78 -9.75
CA GLN A 73 -14.59 29.65 -10.92
C GLN A 73 -13.97 29.05 -12.18
N ASP A 74 -12.90 28.29 -12.05
CA ASP A 74 -12.23 27.69 -13.21
C ASP A 74 -12.79 26.30 -13.57
N LYS A 75 -12.58 25.92 -14.83
CA LYS A 75 -13.10 24.67 -15.37
C LYS A 75 -12.51 23.43 -14.70
N ILE A 76 -11.20 23.46 -14.40
CA ILE A 76 -10.49 22.30 -13.84
C ILE A 76 -11.00 22.05 -12.42
N SER A 77 -11.05 23.07 -11.57
CA SER A 77 -11.57 22.95 -10.20
C SER A 77 -13.00 22.44 -10.15
N ARG A 78 -13.87 22.87 -11.09
CA ARG A 78 -15.24 22.33 -11.22
C ARG A 78 -15.25 20.85 -11.60
N GLN A 79 -14.35 20.42 -12.49
CA GLN A 79 -14.26 19.00 -12.87
C GLN A 79 -13.74 18.15 -11.70
N VAL A 80 -12.75 18.64 -10.96
CA VAL A 80 -12.26 18.01 -9.74
C VAL A 80 -13.39 17.88 -8.71
N GLN A 81 -14.17 18.94 -8.51
CA GLN A 81 -15.33 18.90 -7.62
C GLN A 81 -16.32 17.80 -8.03
N ALA A 82 -16.67 17.73 -9.31
CA ALA A 82 -17.61 16.73 -9.81
C ALA A 82 -17.13 15.30 -9.56
N VAL A 83 -15.82 15.01 -9.79
CA VAL A 83 -15.25 13.67 -9.52
C VAL A 83 -15.31 13.34 -8.03
N LEU A 84 -15.00 14.29 -7.14
CA LEU A 84 -15.09 14.07 -5.70
C LEU A 84 -16.55 13.88 -5.21
N GLU A 85 -17.52 14.57 -5.81
CA GLU A 85 -18.93 14.37 -5.54
C GLU A 85 -19.40 12.96 -5.97
N GLU A 86 -18.93 12.47 -7.12
CA GLU A 86 -19.21 11.10 -7.56
C GLU A 86 -18.60 10.05 -6.62
N LEU A 87 -17.39 10.28 -6.11
CA LEU A 87 -16.76 9.41 -5.12
C LEU A 87 -17.56 9.41 -3.80
N GLU A 88 -18.03 10.56 -3.33
CA GLU A 88 -18.88 10.64 -2.13
C GLU A 88 -20.22 9.92 -2.35
N GLN A 89 -20.81 10.07 -3.54
CA GLN A 89 -22.05 9.36 -3.93
C GLN A 89 -21.84 7.84 -3.99
N LEU A 90 -20.67 7.36 -4.40
CA LEU A 90 -20.31 5.94 -4.36
C LEU A 90 -20.35 5.41 -2.93
N PHE A 91 -19.70 6.10 -1.96
CA PHE A 91 -19.74 5.71 -0.55
C PHE A 91 -21.17 5.68 0.00
N SER A 92 -21.97 6.70 -0.28
CA SER A 92 -23.38 6.76 0.13
C SER A 92 -24.20 5.60 -0.42
N THR A 93 -24.01 5.27 -1.69
CA THR A 93 -24.72 4.17 -2.38
C THR A 93 -24.37 2.82 -1.76
N LEU A 94 -23.08 2.56 -1.52
CA LEU A 94 -22.61 1.31 -0.93
C LEU A 94 -23.04 1.17 0.53
N GLN A 95 -23.04 2.26 1.29
CA GLN A 95 -23.56 2.25 2.64
C GLN A 95 -25.06 1.92 2.70
N LYS A 96 -25.86 2.46 1.76
CA LYS A 96 -27.30 2.11 1.65
C LYS A 96 -27.47 0.64 1.29
N ALA A 97 -26.65 0.10 0.39
CA ALA A 97 -26.66 -1.32 0.04
C ALA A 97 -26.30 -2.20 1.25
N SER A 98 -25.26 -1.83 2.00
CA SER A 98 -24.87 -2.50 3.24
C SER A 98 -25.99 -2.55 4.27
N LYS A 99 -26.67 -1.42 4.49
CA LYS A 99 -27.81 -1.37 5.41
C LYS A 99 -28.97 -2.29 4.99
N ARG A 100 -29.27 -2.36 3.69
CA ARG A 100 -30.30 -3.29 3.18
C ARG A 100 -29.89 -4.73 3.41
N TYR A 101 -28.65 -5.08 3.10
CA TYR A 101 -28.12 -6.42 3.39
C TYR A 101 -28.29 -6.80 4.85
N ALA A 102 -27.93 -5.88 5.77
CA ALA A 102 -28.02 -6.12 7.20
C ALA A 102 -29.43 -6.33 7.74
N ILE A 103 -30.49 -5.88 7.02
CA ILE A 103 -31.87 -6.11 7.41
C ILE A 103 -32.30 -7.57 7.15
N ASP A 104 -31.83 -8.17 6.06
CA ASP A 104 -32.25 -9.49 5.60
C ASP A 104 -31.30 -10.61 6.05
N ALA A 105 -30.09 -10.26 6.50
CA ALA A 105 -29.05 -11.21 6.87
C ALA A 105 -29.28 -11.80 8.28
N VAL A 106 -28.83 -13.04 8.48
CA VAL A 106 -28.76 -13.63 9.82
C VAL A 106 -27.61 -13.02 10.62
N GLN A 107 -27.77 -13.01 11.96
CA GLN A 107 -26.83 -12.33 12.86
C GLN A 107 -25.35 -12.78 12.68
N GLU A 108 -25.14 -14.06 12.33
CA GLU A 108 -23.80 -14.64 12.13
C GLU A 108 -23.10 -14.06 10.90
N ASP A 109 -23.85 -13.68 9.86
CA ASP A 109 -23.34 -13.08 8.63
C ASP A 109 -22.97 -11.61 8.80
N LEU A 110 -23.41 -10.99 9.90
CA LEU A 110 -23.10 -9.60 10.24
C LEU A 110 -21.82 -9.45 11.07
N ALA A 111 -21.16 -10.55 11.41
CA ALA A 111 -19.90 -10.51 12.13
C ALA A 111 -18.82 -9.76 11.32
N LEU A 112 -18.09 -8.88 12.01
CA LEU A 112 -17.04 -8.03 11.42
C LEU A 112 -15.68 -8.61 11.74
N LEU A 113 -14.76 -8.44 10.80
CA LEU A 113 -13.34 -8.68 11.03
C LEU A 113 -12.69 -7.44 11.65
N GLN A 114 -11.78 -7.68 12.58
CA GLN A 114 -11.07 -6.64 13.30
C GLN A 114 -9.61 -6.57 12.85
N ILE A 115 -8.97 -5.43 13.07
CA ILE A 115 -7.55 -5.24 12.75
C ILE A 115 -6.68 -6.25 13.52
N GLU A 116 -7.11 -6.65 14.69
CA GLU A 116 -6.47 -7.66 15.55
C GLU A 116 -6.45 -9.05 14.89
N ASP A 117 -7.39 -9.33 13.99
CA ASP A 117 -7.45 -10.59 13.24
C ASP A 117 -6.38 -10.67 12.13
N MET A 118 -5.74 -9.54 11.78
CA MET A 118 -4.68 -9.49 10.77
C MET A 118 -3.38 -10.05 11.32
N ARG A 119 -2.62 -10.74 10.45
CA ARG A 119 -1.24 -11.12 10.75
C ARG A 119 -0.35 -9.90 10.99
N PRO A 120 0.74 -10.02 11.74
CA PRO A 120 1.58 -8.88 12.14
C PRO A 120 2.07 -8.01 10.98
N VAL A 121 2.43 -8.62 9.84
CA VAL A 121 2.88 -7.89 8.63
C VAL A 121 1.78 -6.99 8.10
N ALA A 122 0.60 -7.53 7.83
CA ALA A 122 -0.52 -6.76 7.28
C ALA A 122 -1.02 -5.68 8.26
N ARG A 123 -1.07 -6.00 9.55
CA ARG A 123 -1.44 -5.02 10.61
C ARG A 123 -0.45 -3.86 10.68
N ASN A 124 0.84 -4.14 10.58
CA ASN A 124 1.89 -3.12 10.55
C ASN A 124 1.75 -2.21 9.33
N LEU A 125 1.52 -2.79 8.14
CA LEU A 125 1.28 -2.05 6.90
C LEU A 125 0.07 -1.14 7.02
N HIS A 126 -1.08 -1.68 7.48
CA HIS A 126 -2.29 -0.90 7.74
C HIS A 126 -2.00 0.30 8.64
N SER A 127 -1.34 0.08 9.78
CA SER A 127 -1.03 1.14 10.74
C SER A 127 -0.14 2.24 10.16
N ARG A 128 0.82 1.87 9.30
CA ARG A 128 1.75 2.82 8.67
C ARG A 128 1.09 3.61 7.55
N LEU A 129 0.33 2.95 6.66
CA LEU A 129 -0.45 3.63 5.62
C LEU A 129 -1.45 4.61 6.24
N ASP A 130 -2.10 4.22 7.34
CA ASP A 130 -3.00 5.12 8.07
C ASP A 130 -2.28 6.31 8.70
N ALA A 131 -1.08 6.12 9.24
CA ALA A 131 -0.24 7.20 9.76
C ALA A 131 0.16 8.20 8.67
N ILE A 132 0.57 7.72 7.49
CA ILE A 132 0.89 8.55 6.31
C ILE A 132 -0.30 9.43 5.93
N VAL A 133 -1.49 8.85 5.84
CA VAL A 133 -2.70 9.62 5.51
C VAL A 133 -3.03 10.66 6.59
N LYS A 134 -2.92 10.29 7.86
CA LYS A 134 -3.16 11.22 8.99
C LYS A 134 -2.20 12.40 9.02
N GLN A 135 -0.96 12.22 8.59
CA GLN A 135 0.00 13.33 8.47
C GLN A 135 -0.40 14.32 7.36
N ARG A 136 -1.03 13.82 6.29
CA ARG A 136 -1.47 14.62 5.14
C ARG A 136 -2.83 15.29 5.32
N ALA A 137 -3.69 14.70 6.14
CA ALA A 137 -5.04 15.18 6.34
C ALA A 137 -5.07 16.43 7.21
N LYS A 138 -5.75 17.50 6.76
CA LYS A 138 -6.22 18.51 7.69
C LYS A 138 -7.37 17.93 8.52
N LYS A 139 -7.29 18.05 9.85
CA LYS A 139 -8.36 17.65 10.75
C LYS A 139 -9.58 18.57 10.53
N THR A 140 -10.43 18.23 9.61
CA THR A 140 -11.74 18.85 9.40
C THR A 140 -12.80 17.84 9.79
N SER A 141 -13.14 17.78 11.06
CA SER A 141 -14.24 16.96 11.55
C SER A 141 -15.50 17.81 11.67
N PHE A 142 -16.28 17.91 10.62
CA PHE A 142 -17.60 18.55 10.68
C PHE A 142 -18.79 17.55 10.62
N PHE A 143 -18.54 16.25 10.42
CA PHE A 143 -19.62 15.28 10.26
C PHE A 143 -19.51 14.12 11.23
N LYS A 144 -20.62 13.79 11.90
CA LYS A 144 -20.78 12.52 12.62
C LYS A 144 -20.89 11.40 11.57
N LYS A 145 -19.77 10.88 11.11
CA LYS A 145 -19.76 9.70 10.25
C LYS A 145 -19.97 8.44 11.10
N THR A 146 -20.72 7.49 10.56
CA THR A 146 -21.01 6.23 11.23
C THR A 146 -20.30 5.10 10.49
N TYR A 147 -19.66 4.21 11.22
CA TYR A 147 -19.08 2.99 10.64
C TYR A 147 -20.16 2.18 9.91
N TRP A 148 -19.78 1.59 8.81
CA TRP A 148 -20.63 0.72 8.01
C TRP A 148 -19.80 -0.41 7.40
N ALA A 149 -20.42 -1.55 7.12
CA ALA A 149 -19.70 -2.75 6.74
C ALA A 149 -19.95 -3.12 5.28
N LEU A 150 -18.93 -3.64 4.62
CA LEU A 150 -19.06 -4.38 3.37
C LEU A 150 -19.08 -5.86 3.71
N TYR A 151 -20.15 -6.53 3.31
CA TYR A 151 -20.36 -7.94 3.62
C TYR A 151 -20.08 -8.86 2.44
N ASP A 152 -19.98 -8.34 1.23
CA ASP A 152 -19.81 -9.11 0.01
C ASP A 152 -18.70 -8.59 -0.90
N ALA A 153 -18.07 -9.53 -1.62
CA ALA A 153 -16.96 -9.22 -2.52
C ALA A 153 -17.38 -8.33 -3.70
N LYS A 154 -18.62 -8.44 -4.20
CA LYS A 154 -19.09 -7.65 -5.34
C LYS A 154 -19.14 -6.16 -5.03
N ASN A 155 -19.69 -5.79 -3.88
CA ASN A 155 -19.73 -4.40 -3.45
C ASN A 155 -18.33 -3.88 -3.08
N PHE A 156 -17.46 -4.75 -2.55
CA PHE A 156 -16.06 -4.43 -2.30
C PHE A 156 -15.30 -4.13 -3.61
N GLU A 157 -15.35 -5.03 -4.60
CA GLU A 157 -14.70 -4.82 -5.90
C GLU A 157 -15.27 -3.60 -6.63
N LYS A 158 -16.57 -3.36 -6.53
CA LYS A 158 -17.18 -2.13 -7.05
C LYS A 158 -16.58 -0.89 -6.39
N LEU A 159 -16.42 -0.89 -5.06
CA LEU A 159 -15.82 0.23 -4.34
C LEU A 159 -14.38 0.47 -4.81
N VAL A 160 -13.54 -0.56 -4.79
CA VAL A 160 -12.11 -0.43 -5.14
C VAL A 160 -11.96 0.04 -6.58
N THR A 161 -12.64 -0.63 -7.53
CA THR A 161 -12.53 -0.30 -8.97
C THR A 161 -13.01 1.11 -9.27
N GLN A 162 -14.15 1.53 -8.72
CA GLN A 162 -14.67 2.87 -9.00
C GLN A 162 -13.86 3.95 -8.27
N ALA A 163 -13.47 3.72 -7.02
CA ALA A 163 -12.66 4.68 -6.29
C ALA A 163 -11.29 4.89 -6.95
N THR A 164 -10.62 3.83 -7.39
CA THR A 164 -9.35 3.95 -8.14
C THR A 164 -9.54 4.64 -9.48
N GLY A 165 -10.64 4.36 -10.20
CA GLY A 165 -10.99 5.06 -11.44
C GLY A 165 -11.18 6.58 -11.22
N PHE A 166 -11.84 6.98 -10.15
CA PHE A 166 -11.98 8.40 -9.81
C PHE A 166 -10.63 9.05 -9.47
N VAL A 167 -9.72 8.33 -8.79
CA VAL A 167 -8.37 8.85 -8.55
C VAL A 167 -7.59 8.97 -9.86
N ASP A 168 -7.72 8.01 -10.79
CA ASP A 168 -7.13 8.11 -12.14
C ASP A 168 -7.62 9.37 -12.87
N ASP A 169 -8.90 9.69 -12.76
CA ASP A 169 -9.48 10.87 -13.39
C ASP A 169 -9.00 12.17 -12.72
N LEU A 170 -8.87 12.21 -11.39
CA LEU A 170 -8.26 13.33 -10.68
C LEU A 170 -6.80 13.55 -11.09
N GLU A 171 -6.01 12.49 -11.23
CA GLU A 171 -4.62 12.54 -11.68
C GLU A 171 -4.49 13.04 -13.13
N LYS A 172 -5.45 12.70 -14.01
CA LYS A 172 -5.50 13.22 -15.38
C LYS A 172 -5.92 14.69 -15.45
N LEU A 173 -6.91 15.08 -14.65
CA LEU A 173 -7.42 16.46 -14.59
C LEU A 173 -6.40 17.43 -14.00
N PHE A 174 -5.69 16.98 -12.98
CA PHE A 174 -4.67 17.75 -12.29
C PHE A 174 -3.40 16.89 -12.13
N PRO A 175 -2.57 16.80 -13.20
CA PRO A 175 -1.37 16.00 -13.17
C PRO A 175 -0.36 16.53 -12.16
N VAL A 176 0.12 15.65 -11.29
CA VAL A 176 1.08 15.99 -10.25
C VAL A 176 2.46 15.42 -10.61
N LYS A 177 3.46 16.28 -10.65
CA LYS A 177 4.83 15.92 -11.07
C LYS A 177 5.57 15.04 -10.05
N ASP A 178 5.20 15.12 -8.78
CA ASP A 178 5.94 14.51 -7.67
C ASP A 178 5.33 13.20 -7.15
N ALA A 179 4.32 12.64 -7.85
CA ALA A 179 3.62 11.43 -7.40
C ALA A 179 4.59 10.27 -7.08
N ARG A 180 5.56 10.01 -7.98
CA ARG A 180 6.55 8.94 -7.78
C ARG A 180 7.45 9.18 -6.57
N ARG A 181 7.91 10.42 -6.37
CA ARG A 181 8.72 10.78 -5.19
C ARG A 181 7.96 10.56 -3.88
N LEU A 182 6.66 10.88 -3.87
CA LEU A 182 5.82 10.63 -2.70
C LEU A 182 5.63 9.14 -2.44
N VAL A 183 5.54 8.30 -3.49
CA VAL A 183 5.53 6.84 -3.36
C VAL A 183 6.85 6.32 -2.78
N ASP A 184 8.00 6.81 -3.23
CA ASP A 184 9.29 6.42 -2.66
C ASP A 184 9.35 6.70 -1.14
N ILE A 185 8.88 7.88 -0.71
CA ILE A 185 8.78 8.24 0.71
C ILE A 185 7.82 7.30 1.46
N GLU A 186 6.65 6.98 0.89
CA GLU A 186 5.69 6.04 1.48
C GLU A 186 6.31 4.67 1.72
N ILE A 187 7.07 4.15 0.77
CA ILE A 187 7.74 2.85 0.89
C ILE A 187 8.81 2.88 1.98
N GLU A 188 9.60 3.97 2.07
CA GLU A 188 10.59 4.13 3.14
C GLU A 188 9.94 4.14 4.53
N GLU A 189 8.78 4.82 4.68
CA GLU A 189 8.03 4.85 5.93
C GLU A 189 7.41 3.50 6.30
N VAL A 190 7.09 2.66 5.30
CA VAL A 190 6.44 1.36 5.50
C VAL A 190 7.41 0.26 5.96
N LYS A 191 8.72 0.45 5.94
CA LYS A 191 9.80 -0.54 6.08
C LYS A 191 9.92 -1.50 4.89
N GLU A 192 11.11 -1.55 4.35
CA GLU A 192 11.46 -2.32 3.15
C GLU A 192 11.78 -3.80 3.46
N ASP A 193 11.08 -4.46 4.40
CA ASP A 193 11.24 -5.90 4.53
C ASP A 193 10.47 -6.65 3.42
N GLU A 194 11.03 -7.74 2.95
CA GLU A 194 10.48 -8.50 1.82
C GLU A 194 9.02 -8.96 2.03
N PRO A 195 8.59 -9.46 3.21
CA PRO A 195 7.19 -9.82 3.44
C PRO A 195 6.24 -8.63 3.30
N SER A 196 6.62 -7.46 3.79
CA SER A 196 5.82 -6.22 3.67
C SER A 196 5.72 -5.76 2.21
N LEU A 197 6.83 -5.76 1.47
CA LEU A 197 6.84 -5.41 0.05
C LEU A 197 5.99 -6.38 -0.79
N ARG A 198 6.03 -7.70 -0.54
CA ARG A 198 5.19 -8.68 -1.24
C ARG A 198 3.70 -8.47 -0.94
N ALA A 199 3.33 -8.18 0.30
CA ALA A 199 1.95 -7.89 0.67
C ALA A 199 1.44 -6.61 0.00
N LEU A 200 2.26 -5.55 -0.02
CA LEU A 200 1.98 -4.31 -0.76
C LEU A 200 1.83 -4.55 -2.26
N GLN A 201 2.74 -5.30 -2.88
CA GLN A 201 2.68 -5.61 -4.30
C GLN A 201 1.37 -6.31 -4.66
N SER A 202 0.97 -7.31 -3.85
CA SER A 202 -0.28 -8.05 -4.06
C SER A 202 -1.52 -7.17 -3.95
N ALA A 203 -1.53 -6.19 -3.05
CA ALA A 203 -2.67 -5.31 -2.85
C ALA A 203 -2.68 -4.12 -3.82
N ALA A 204 -1.50 -3.64 -4.26
CA ALA A 204 -1.35 -2.50 -5.15
C ALA A 204 -1.63 -2.83 -6.63
N ALA A 205 -1.52 -4.09 -7.04
CA ALA A 205 -1.58 -4.51 -8.45
C ALA A 205 -2.76 -3.91 -9.24
N ASP A 206 -3.95 -3.89 -8.61
CA ASP A 206 -5.19 -3.39 -9.23
C ASP A 206 -5.65 -2.05 -8.61
N THR A 207 -4.83 -1.42 -7.75
CA THR A 207 -5.27 -0.27 -6.95
C THR A 207 -4.38 0.96 -7.18
N ASP A 208 -3.07 0.75 -7.36
CA ASP A 208 -2.09 1.83 -7.54
C ASP A 208 -0.91 1.32 -8.37
N SER A 209 -0.95 1.61 -9.67
CA SER A 209 0.07 1.14 -10.62
C SER A 209 1.47 1.70 -10.33
N VAL A 210 1.57 2.95 -9.85
CA VAL A 210 2.84 3.58 -9.51
C VAL A 210 3.47 2.91 -8.29
N LEU A 211 2.67 2.67 -7.25
CA LEU A 211 3.11 1.94 -6.06
C LEU A 211 3.53 0.51 -6.43
N ALA A 212 2.72 -0.19 -7.24
CA ALA A 212 3.03 -1.56 -7.69
C ALA A 212 4.35 -1.64 -8.44
N GLU A 213 4.63 -0.67 -9.35
CA GLU A 213 5.89 -0.60 -10.09
C GLU A 213 7.08 -0.34 -9.17
N VAL A 214 6.99 0.64 -8.26
CA VAL A 214 8.10 0.97 -7.36
C VAL A 214 8.38 -0.19 -6.39
N VAL A 215 7.34 -0.83 -5.84
CA VAL A 215 7.49 -2.02 -5.00
C VAL A 215 8.14 -3.18 -5.78
N ALA A 216 7.73 -3.42 -7.03
CA ALA A 216 8.35 -4.43 -7.88
C ALA A 216 9.84 -4.16 -8.11
N GLN A 217 10.22 -2.89 -8.35
CA GLN A 217 11.62 -2.49 -8.48
C GLN A 217 12.41 -2.70 -7.17
N ARG A 218 11.83 -2.36 -6.01
CA ARG A 218 12.45 -2.60 -4.70
C ARG A 218 12.64 -4.10 -4.45
N LEU A 219 11.65 -4.93 -4.72
CA LEU A 219 11.77 -6.39 -4.62
C LEU A 219 12.83 -6.95 -5.57
N ALA A 220 12.93 -6.45 -6.80
CA ALA A 220 13.96 -6.86 -7.75
C ALA A 220 15.36 -6.42 -7.32
N THR A 221 15.50 -5.32 -6.58
CA THR A 221 16.78 -4.82 -6.05
C THR A 221 17.09 -5.34 -4.64
N SER A 222 16.09 -5.81 -3.89
CA SER A 222 16.24 -6.50 -2.63
C SER A 222 16.69 -7.93 -2.91
N GLY A 223 17.95 -8.08 -3.30
CA GLY A 223 18.58 -9.38 -3.42
C GLY A 223 18.66 -10.07 -2.06
N ASP A 224 18.75 -11.41 -2.07
CA ASP A 224 18.97 -12.20 -0.84
C ASP A 224 20.09 -11.60 0.00
N GLU A 225 19.82 -11.34 1.28
CA GLU A 225 20.85 -10.89 2.23
C GLU A 225 21.34 -12.08 3.06
N ASN A 226 22.60 -12.43 2.88
CA ASN A 226 23.27 -13.40 3.73
C ASN A 226 24.02 -12.65 4.84
N TYR A 227 23.50 -12.74 6.07
CA TYR A 227 24.08 -12.07 7.23
C TYR A 227 24.58 -13.06 8.27
N ILE A 228 25.83 -12.86 8.70
CA ILE A 228 26.43 -13.56 9.84
C ILE A 228 26.98 -12.52 10.82
N LYS A 229 26.51 -12.58 12.06
CA LYS A 229 27.00 -11.69 13.12
C LYS A 229 28.46 -11.95 13.44
N GLU A 230 28.82 -13.24 13.56
CA GLU A 230 30.18 -13.65 13.89
C GLU A 230 30.54 -14.95 13.14
N LEU A 231 31.64 -14.93 12.39
CA LEU A 231 32.19 -16.06 11.68
C LEU A 231 33.59 -16.35 12.25
N ARG A 232 33.78 -17.54 12.81
CA ARG A 232 35.09 -18.03 13.23
C ARG A 232 35.46 -19.26 12.42
N ASN A 233 36.61 -19.23 11.79
CA ASN A 233 37.10 -20.24 10.89
C ASN A 233 38.54 -20.63 11.29
N ASP A 234 38.77 -21.91 11.57
CA ASP A 234 40.05 -22.41 12.10
C ASP A 234 40.59 -23.55 11.26
N GLU A 235 41.90 -23.80 11.42
CA GLU A 235 42.66 -24.89 10.82
C GLU A 235 42.61 -24.93 9.29
N GLN A 236 41.99 -25.97 8.68
CA GLN A 236 41.85 -26.16 7.23
C GLN A 236 40.42 -26.00 6.77
N SER A 237 39.57 -25.41 7.58
CA SER A 237 38.16 -25.23 7.25
C SER A 237 37.95 -24.24 6.11
N ARG A 238 36.93 -24.49 5.26
CA ARG A 238 36.55 -23.62 4.16
C ARG A 238 35.12 -23.17 4.39
N VAL A 239 34.88 -21.87 4.39
CA VAL A 239 33.53 -21.28 4.61
C VAL A 239 33.21 -20.29 3.52
N ARG A 240 31.98 -20.40 2.96
CA ARG A 240 31.44 -19.41 2.05
C ARG A 240 30.18 -18.79 2.64
N LEU A 241 30.11 -17.47 2.57
CA LEU A 241 28.90 -16.68 2.79
C LEU A 241 28.53 -16.02 1.46
N GLY A 242 27.54 -16.56 0.76
CA GLY A 242 27.12 -16.12 -0.56
C GLY A 242 26.62 -17.27 -1.43
N SER A 243 26.16 -16.93 -2.62
CA SER A 243 25.63 -17.88 -3.59
C SER A 243 26.69 -18.27 -4.65
N GLU A 244 26.59 -19.49 -5.15
CA GLU A 244 27.45 -19.98 -6.22
C GLU A 244 26.59 -20.45 -7.40
N TRP A 245 26.94 -20.00 -8.59
CA TRP A 245 26.33 -20.43 -9.84
C TRP A 245 27.36 -21.10 -10.73
N SER A 246 27.06 -22.33 -11.16
CA SER A 246 27.89 -23.02 -12.12
C SER A 246 27.82 -22.37 -13.50
N ALA A 247 28.85 -22.56 -14.33
CA ALA A 247 28.85 -22.07 -15.71
C ALA A 247 27.64 -22.57 -16.52
N SER A 248 27.19 -23.81 -16.26
CA SER A 248 26.01 -24.41 -16.91
C SER A 248 24.69 -23.77 -16.45
N ALA A 249 24.59 -23.29 -15.22
CA ALA A 249 23.44 -22.55 -14.75
C ALA A 249 23.35 -21.16 -15.39
N LEU A 250 24.46 -20.46 -15.52
CA LEU A 250 24.54 -19.15 -16.17
C LEU A 250 24.18 -19.24 -17.68
N GLY A 251 24.61 -20.31 -18.36
CA GLY A 251 24.32 -20.53 -19.80
C GLY A 251 22.85 -20.84 -20.11
N ARG A 252 22.02 -21.17 -19.13
CA ARG A 252 20.58 -21.43 -19.30
C ARG A 252 19.69 -20.19 -19.18
N GLY A 253 20.27 -18.98 -19.11
CA GLY A 253 19.51 -17.75 -19.06
C GLY A 253 18.64 -17.63 -17.80
N ILE A 254 19.16 -18.05 -16.65
CA ILE A 254 18.53 -17.74 -15.35
C ILE A 254 18.45 -16.22 -15.30
N GLY A 255 17.22 -15.72 -15.30
CA GLY A 255 16.91 -14.30 -15.37
C GLY A 255 17.68 -13.49 -14.33
N SER A 256 17.76 -12.19 -14.56
CA SER A 256 18.48 -11.19 -13.77
C SER A 256 18.87 -11.68 -12.38
N LEU A 257 20.15 -11.99 -12.17
CA LEU A 257 20.67 -12.35 -10.87
C LEU A 257 20.48 -11.14 -9.97
N ALA A 258 19.49 -11.19 -9.08
CA ALA A 258 19.25 -10.14 -8.10
C ALA A 258 20.55 -9.94 -7.29
N PRO A 259 20.97 -8.70 -7.01
CA PRO A 259 22.15 -8.45 -6.23
C PRO A 259 21.98 -9.02 -4.83
N THR A 260 22.78 -9.99 -4.46
CA THR A 260 22.79 -10.56 -3.11
C THR A 260 23.75 -9.76 -2.24
N LYS A 261 23.26 -9.30 -1.07
CA LYS A 261 24.11 -8.67 -0.06
C LYS A 261 24.69 -9.74 0.85
N ASN A 262 26.02 -9.83 0.93
CA ASN A 262 26.69 -10.74 1.83
C ASN A 262 27.41 -9.93 2.91
N ARG A 263 27.02 -10.09 4.18
CA ARG A 263 27.54 -9.31 5.29
C ARG A 263 27.93 -10.19 6.47
N ALA A 264 29.12 -9.94 7.00
CA ALA A 264 29.55 -10.46 8.30
C ALA A 264 30.00 -9.29 9.15
N ASP A 265 29.59 -9.19 10.42
CA ASP A 265 30.02 -8.12 11.32
C ASP A 265 31.41 -8.40 11.88
N PHE A 266 31.72 -9.67 12.13
CA PHE A 266 32.99 -10.08 12.68
C PHE A 266 33.47 -11.38 12.05
N VAL A 267 34.71 -11.40 11.53
CA VAL A 267 35.32 -12.57 10.89
C VAL A 267 36.69 -12.84 11.47
N VAL A 268 36.88 -14.04 11.94
CA VAL A 268 38.20 -14.55 12.39
C VAL A 268 38.52 -15.78 11.59
N ALA A 269 39.58 -15.72 10.81
CA ALA A 269 40.17 -16.86 10.10
C ALA A 269 41.57 -17.14 10.66
N ARG A 270 41.82 -18.38 11.04
CA ARG A 270 43.11 -18.83 11.61
C ARG A 270 43.65 -20.05 10.88
N GLY A 271 44.96 -20.26 10.96
CA GLY A 271 45.64 -21.39 10.31
C GLY A 271 45.59 -21.28 8.79
N SER A 272 45.31 -22.38 8.10
CA SER A 272 45.15 -22.45 6.64
C SER A 272 43.68 -22.39 6.21
N SER A 273 42.83 -21.79 7.05
CA SER A 273 41.39 -21.66 6.73
C SER A 273 41.15 -20.69 5.60
N VAL A 274 40.10 -20.96 4.82
CA VAL A 274 39.68 -20.13 3.69
C VAL A 274 38.27 -19.61 3.93
N THR A 275 38.10 -18.30 3.86
CA THR A 275 36.78 -17.66 3.96
C THR A 275 36.48 -16.85 2.69
N HIS A 276 35.32 -17.10 2.07
CA HIS A 276 34.85 -16.35 0.95
C HIS A 276 33.52 -15.67 1.32
N ILE A 277 33.49 -14.33 1.28
CA ILE A 277 32.27 -13.54 1.48
C ILE A 277 31.95 -12.87 0.16
N GLY A 278 30.88 -13.34 -0.51
CA GLY A 278 30.51 -12.87 -1.83
C GLY A 278 29.94 -13.99 -2.70
N ASN A 279 29.45 -13.60 -3.87
CA ASN A 279 28.91 -14.52 -4.86
C ASN A 279 30.00 -14.99 -5.81
N SER A 280 29.86 -16.20 -6.33
CA SER A 280 30.75 -16.79 -7.35
C SER A 280 29.96 -17.17 -8.60
N TYR A 281 30.46 -16.80 -9.77
CA TYR A 281 29.79 -16.99 -11.04
C TYR A 281 30.73 -17.76 -12.01
N GLY A 282 30.43 -19.02 -12.24
CA GLY A 282 31.06 -19.82 -13.30
C GLY A 282 32.56 -20.16 -13.14
N GLY A 283 33.18 -19.81 -12.02
CA GLY A 283 34.56 -20.08 -11.70
C GLY A 283 34.78 -21.33 -10.85
N ARG A 284 36.06 -21.70 -10.56
CA ARG A 284 36.38 -22.68 -9.51
C ARG A 284 35.96 -22.12 -8.16
N GLY A 285 35.19 -22.88 -7.39
CA GLY A 285 34.82 -22.54 -6.03
C GLY A 285 35.92 -22.80 -5.02
N ILE A 286 35.78 -22.26 -3.81
CA ILE A 286 36.72 -22.54 -2.69
C ILE A 286 36.67 -24.00 -2.21
N PHE A 287 35.71 -24.77 -2.68
CA PHE A 287 35.54 -26.20 -2.38
C PHE A 287 36.02 -27.11 -3.50
N ASP A 288 36.44 -26.56 -4.64
CA ASP A 288 37.02 -27.32 -5.75
C ASP A 288 38.51 -27.50 -5.50
N ASP A 289 38.97 -28.74 -5.42
CA ASP A 289 40.42 -29.10 -5.26
C ASP A 289 41.16 -29.04 -6.61
#